data_97bdf248f12b2b958990f4aedb2d0abe
#
_entry.id   97bdf248f12b2b958990f4aedb2d0abe
#
_cell.length_a   1.000
_cell.length_b   1.000
_cell.length_c   1.000
_cell.angle_alpha   90.00
_cell.angle_beta   90.00
_cell.angle_gamma   90.00
#
_symmetry.space_group_name_H-M   'P 1'
#
loop_
_entity.id
_entity.type
_entity.pdbx_description
1 polymer ?
#
loop_
_entity_poly.entity_id
_entity_poly.type
_entity_poly.pdbx_seq_one_letter_code
_entity_poly.pdbx_strand_id
1 'polypeptide(L)'
;VDFELSNSQRELQARATEAAKPWRSHVDEWDRADEAPYGEVAAAMAAAGLCGLTMPTKYGGAELTVTDYVVVVEALIKTSQSWIVAEPTFGSTGPGPAIVLRAENEATREKFLPDIVTGRTACAIALTEPDHGSDLTALSTRATPDGDNYVINGSKRFITGSPVNELYATFVRFGDEPGHRGIGAVVVEKGTPGLRLERGAHFSGTRGLPHGEVHFDDCAIPSENIIRGPGHFSDLMMAFNMERIHNATLSLALAEAAFDDAVSYTSRRQAYGKPIIEFQSAYHTLVDMRMAIDAHRLLTYRAASTSLDGRFPNAKDSTFAKLSGCTMLPTVTHDAMVLCGGDGTTLDYSAQRLHRDAMAALVAGGSPPVLKNALAAQIFPEHRFRQ
;
A
#
# COMPACT_ATOMS: atom_id res chain seq x y z
N VAL A 1 2.74 18.08 -22.30
CA VAL A 1 2.21 17.17 -21.27
C VAL A 1 0.70 17.39 -21.19
N ASP A 2 -0.07 16.35 -21.44
CA ASP A 2 -1.51 16.37 -21.25
C ASP A 2 -1.81 15.90 -19.83
N PHE A 3 -2.54 16.69 -19.06
CA PHE A 3 -2.94 16.39 -17.68
C PHE A 3 -4.37 15.84 -17.58
N GLU A 4 -5.08 15.76 -18.72
CA GLU A 4 -6.45 15.26 -18.78
C GLU A 4 -6.48 13.72 -18.80
N LEU A 5 -7.43 13.16 -18.09
CA LEU A 5 -7.69 11.71 -18.17
C LEU A 5 -8.23 11.36 -19.57
N SER A 6 -7.76 10.25 -20.11
CA SER A 6 -8.35 9.66 -21.32
C SER A 6 -9.79 9.18 -21.05
N ASN A 7 -10.55 8.91 -22.11
CA ASN A 7 -11.91 8.37 -21.96
C ASN A 7 -11.92 7.05 -21.21
N SER A 8 -10.97 6.15 -21.51
CA SER A 8 -10.83 4.86 -20.78
C SER A 8 -10.51 5.06 -19.31
N GLN A 9 -9.68 6.03 -18.96
CA GLN A 9 -9.38 6.37 -17.57
C GLN A 9 -10.58 6.97 -16.84
N ARG A 10 -11.38 7.80 -17.52
CA ARG A 10 -12.65 8.30 -16.94
C ARG A 10 -13.66 7.19 -16.69
N GLU A 11 -13.74 6.18 -17.56
CA GLU A 11 -14.57 5.00 -17.35
C GLU A 11 -14.08 4.16 -16.16
N LEU A 12 -12.76 3.95 -16.03
CA LEU A 12 -12.15 3.28 -14.88
C LEU A 12 -12.43 4.03 -13.58
N GLN A 13 -12.26 5.35 -13.59
CA GLN A 13 -12.55 6.22 -12.45
C GLN A 13 -14.02 6.13 -12.02
N ALA A 14 -14.95 6.21 -12.98
CA ALA A 14 -16.39 6.09 -12.70
C ALA A 14 -16.73 4.71 -12.10
N ARG A 15 -16.19 3.63 -12.66
CA ARG A 15 -16.38 2.26 -12.15
C ARG A 15 -15.86 2.11 -10.73
N ALA A 16 -14.67 2.62 -10.44
CA ALA A 16 -14.08 2.59 -9.09
C ALA A 16 -14.91 3.43 -8.10
N THR A 17 -15.38 4.60 -8.52
CA THR A 17 -16.28 5.44 -7.72
C THR A 17 -17.57 4.70 -7.36
N GLU A 18 -18.23 4.08 -8.33
CA GLU A 18 -19.47 3.31 -8.07
C GLU A 18 -19.21 2.13 -7.12
N ALA A 19 -18.11 1.40 -7.28
CA ALA A 19 -17.75 0.29 -6.40
C ALA A 19 -17.45 0.74 -4.97
N ALA A 20 -16.94 1.95 -4.77
CA ALA A 20 -16.58 2.48 -3.46
C ALA A 20 -17.74 3.11 -2.69
N LYS A 21 -18.74 3.68 -3.38
CA LYS A 21 -19.87 4.42 -2.76
C LYS A 21 -20.60 3.68 -1.63
N PRO A 22 -20.93 2.39 -1.75
CA PRO A 22 -21.68 1.67 -0.71
C PRO A 22 -20.93 1.64 0.64
N TRP A 23 -19.61 1.69 0.61
CA TRP A 23 -18.78 1.50 1.79
C TRP A 23 -18.60 2.79 2.62
N ARG A 24 -18.79 3.96 2.02
CA ARG A 24 -18.52 5.25 2.71
C ARG A 24 -19.25 5.41 4.04
N SER A 25 -20.50 4.96 4.14
CA SER A 25 -21.32 5.08 5.35
C SER A 25 -20.89 4.14 6.48
N HIS A 26 -20.06 3.13 6.21
CA HIS A 26 -19.65 2.13 7.18
C HIS A 26 -18.26 2.37 7.78
N VAL A 27 -17.44 3.21 7.14
CA VAL A 27 -16.02 3.36 7.47
C VAL A 27 -15.78 3.86 8.91
N ASP A 28 -16.61 4.78 9.38
CA ASP A 28 -16.48 5.32 10.75
C ASP A 28 -16.86 4.27 11.82
N GLU A 29 -17.77 3.34 11.48
CA GLU A 29 -18.09 2.19 12.33
C GLU A 29 -16.93 1.20 12.36
N TRP A 30 -16.35 0.87 11.20
CA TRP A 30 -15.17 0.00 11.11
C TRP A 30 -13.99 0.54 11.91
N ASP A 31 -13.74 1.84 11.82
CA ASP A 31 -12.69 2.49 12.61
C ASP A 31 -12.94 2.36 14.12
N ARG A 32 -14.17 2.59 14.58
CA ARG A 32 -14.52 2.44 16.01
C ARG A 32 -14.39 1.00 16.49
N ALA A 33 -14.90 0.05 15.71
CA ALA A 33 -14.85 -1.37 16.03
C ALA A 33 -13.44 -1.99 15.91
N ASP A 34 -12.54 -1.35 15.14
CA ASP A 34 -11.26 -1.93 14.69
C ASP A 34 -11.48 -3.26 13.92
N GLU A 35 -12.56 -3.30 13.13
CA GLU A 35 -12.97 -4.47 12.35
C GLU A 35 -13.75 -4.04 11.10
N ALA A 36 -13.45 -4.64 9.95
CA ALA A 36 -14.15 -4.42 8.70
C ALA A 36 -14.47 -5.76 8.03
N PRO A 37 -15.54 -5.85 7.20
CA PRO A 37 -15.89 -7.06 6.46
C PRO A 37 -14.98 -7.22 5.23
N TYR A 38 -13.69 -7.41 5.47
CA TYR A 38 -12.65 -7.41 4.44
C TYR A 38 -12.94 -8.36 3.28
N GLY A 39 -13.48 -9.57 3.58
CA GLY A 39 -13.86 -10.54 2.56
C GLY A 39 -14.99 -10.06 1.63
N GLU A 40 -15.98 -9.33 2.18
CA GLU A 40 -17.07 -8.77 1.38
C GLU A 40 -16.58 -7.63 0.48
N VAL A 41 -15.70 -6.78 1.03
CA VAL A 41 -15.05 -5.71 0.26
C VAL A 41 -14.21 -6.32 -0.88
N ALA A 42 -13.44 -7.38 -0.60
CA ALA A 42 -12.64 -8.06 -1.60
C ALA A 42 -13.49 -8.66 -2.72
N ALA A 43 -14.59 -9.34 -2.37
CA ALA A 43 -15.54 -9.89 -3.35
C ALA A 43 -16.17 -8.80 -4.21
N ALA A 44 -16.53 -7.65 -3.63
CA ALA A 44 -17.09 -6.52 -4.36
C ALA A 44 -16.07 -5.90 -5.35
N MET A 45 -14.81 -5.74 -4.96
CA MET A 45 -13.77 -5.22 -5.85
C MET A 45 -13.47 -6.20 -7.00
N ALA A 46 -13.42 -7.50 -6.72
CA ALA A 46 -13.28 -8.54 -7.74
C ALA A 46 -14.47 -8.54 -8.73
N ALA A 47 -15.70 -8.48 -8.23
CA ALA A 47 -16.90 -8.41 -9.06
C ALA A 47 -16.96 -7.15 -9.94
N ALA A 48 -16.40 -6.03 -9.45
CA ALA A 48 -16.28 -4.78 -10.21
C ALA A 48 -15.13 -4.81 -11.25
N GLY A 49 -14.34 -5.90 -11.33
CA GLY A 49 -13.18 -6.00 -12.22
C GLY A 49 -12.06 -5.03 -11.85
N LEU A 50 -11.85 -4.81 -10.55
CA LEU A 50 -10.85 -3.89 -10.01
C LEU A 50 -9.66 -4.64 -9.38
N CYS A 51 -9.53 -5.95 -9.61
CA CYS A 51 -8.39 -6.76 -9.24
C CYS A 51 -7.43 -6.96 -10.42
N GLY A 52 -6.16 -7.25 -10.15
CA GLY A 52 -5.15 -7.59 -11.15
C GLY A 52 -4.90 -6.55 -12.22
N LEU A 53 -5.08 -5.27 -11.94
CA LEU A 53 -5.13 -4.20 -12.95
C LEU A 53 -3.89 -4.14 -13.84
N THR A 54 -2.68 -4.17 -13.29
CA THR A 54 -1.43 -4.14 -14.08
C THR A 54 -0.84 -5.51 -14.36
N MET A 55 -1.51 -6.58 -13.91
CA MET A 55 -1.01 -7.93 -14.04
C MET A 55 -1.24 -8.47 -15.46
N PRO A 56 -0.36 -9.40 -15.94
CA PRO A 56 -0.47 -9.93 -17.31
C PRO A 56 -1.79 -10.65 -17.57
N THR A 57 -2.32 -10.46 -18.78
CA THR A 57 -3.52 -11.16 -19.26
C THR A 57 -3.36 -12.68 -19.26
N LYS A 58 -2.12 -13.18 -19.45
CA LYS A 58 -1.79 -14.61 -19.35
C LYS A 58 -2.26 -15.26 -18.04
N TYR A 59 -2.28 -14.50 -16.93
CA TYR A 59 -2.71 -14.99 -15.62
C TYR A 59 -4.10 -14.47 -15.22
N GLY A 60 -4.83 -13.85 -16.16
CA GLY A 60 -6.16 -13.29 -15.93
C GLY A 60 -6.19 -11.82 -15.51
N GLY A 61 -5.07 -11.11 -15.60
CA GLY A 61 -4.97 -9.68 -15.31
C GLY A 61 -5.51 -8.80 -16.44
N ALA A 62 -5.67 -7.51 -16.14
CA ALA A 62 -6.18 -6.53 -17.10
C ALA A 62 -5.09 -5.89 -17.96
N GLU A 63 -3.83 -6.07 -17.63
CA GLU A 63 -2.64 -5.51 -18.33
C GLU A 63 -2.73 -3.99 -18.56
N LEU A 64 -3.37 -3.28 -17.65
CA LEU A 64 -3.47 -1.83 -17.65
C LEU A 64 -2.15 -1.18 -17.22
N THR A 65 -2.03 0.12 -17.46
CA THR A 65 -0.85 0.90 -17.07
C THR A 65 -0.83 1.20 -15.56
N VAL A 66 0.33 1.57 -15.04
CA VAL A 66 0.44 2.06 -13.65
C VAL A 66 -0.36 3.35 -13.45
N THR A 67 -0.50 4.18 -14.49
CA THR A 67 -1.37 5.38 -14.43
C THR A 67 -2.84 5.01 -14.25
N ASP A 68 -3.32 3.98 -14.96
CA ASP A 68 -4.70 3.49 -14.81
C ASP A 68 -4.94 2.94 -13.40
N TYR A 69 -3.95 2.23 -12.84
CA TYR A 69 -3.98 1.78 -11.44
C TYR A 69 -4.11 2.96 -10.46
N VAL A 70 -3.31 4.03 -10.64
CA VAL A 70 -3.38 5.24 -9.81
C VAL A 70 -4.76 5.87 -9.87
N VAL A 71 -5.35 6.00 -11.07
CA VAL A 71 -6.72 6.54 -11.27
C VAL A 71 -7.76 5.73 -10.48
N VAL A 72 -7.67 4.40 -10.53
CA VAL A 72 -8.60 3.50 -9.82
C VAL A 72 -8.44 3.64 -8.31
N VAL A 73 -7.22 3.51 -7.79
CA VAL A 73 -6.96 3.56 -6.34
C VAL A 73 -7.31 4.93 -5.75
N GLU A 74 -7.00 6.02 -6.46
CA GLU A 74 -7.40 7.36 -6.06
C GLU A 74 -8.91 7.48 -5.93
N ALA A 75 -9.67 7.01 -6.93
CA ALA A 75 -11.13 7.06 -6.92
C ALA A 75 -11.73 6.21 -5.80
N LEU A 76 -11.22 4.99 -5.57
CA LEU A 76 -11.66 4.12 -4.49
C LEU A 76 -11.51 4.79 -3.12
N ILE A 77 -10.32 5.29 -2.81
CA ILE A 77 -10.01 5.85 -1.50
C ILE A 77 -10.70 7.21 -1.31
N LYS A 78 -10.66 8.10 -2.31
CA LYS A 78 -11.34 9.39 -2.21
C LYS A 78 -12.83 9.23 -1.94
N THR A 79 -13.48 8.32 -2.65
CA THR A 79 -14.94 8.09 -2.53
C THR A 79 -15.31 7.44 -1.21
N SER A 80 -14.61 6.41 -0.80
CA SER A 80 -14.88 5.70 0.47
C SER A 80 -14.32 6.42 1.68
N GLN A 81 -13.32 7.27 1.52
CA GLN A 81 -12.50 7.84 2.59
C GLN A 81 -11.81 6.76 3.43
N SER A 82 -11.46 5.63 2.80
CA SER A 82 -10.87 4.50 3.51
C SER A 82 -9.83 3.77 2.66
N TRP A 83 -8.73 3.45 3.29
CA TRP A 83 -7.71 2.57 2.76
C TRP A 83 -8.24 1.15 2.50
N ILE A 84 -9.07 0.63 3.42
CA ILE A 84 -9.59 -0.74 3.40
C ILE A 84 -10.26 -1.08 2.07
N VAL A 85 -10.98 -0.13 1.46
CA VAL A 85 -11.72 -0.37 0.21
C VAL A 85 -10.80 -0.55 -0.99
N ALA A 86 -9.60 0.03 -0.97
CA ALA A 86 -8.60 -0.14 -2.04
C ALA A 86 -7.66 -1.34 -1.81
N GLU A 87 -7.64 -1.90 -0.61
CA GLU A 87 -6.71 -2.97 -0.25
C GLU A 87 -6.85 -4.24 -1.10
N PRO A 88 -8.05 -4.72 -1.49
CA PRO A 88 -8.15 -5.88 -2.38
C PRO A 88 -7.56 -5.63 -3.78
N THR A 89 -7.70 -4.40 -4.31
CA THR A 89 -7.03 -3.99 -5.56
C THR A 89 -5.52 -4.01 -5.40
N PHE A 90 -5.02 -3.55 -4.26
CA PHE A 90 -3.59 -3.61 -3.91
C PHE A 90 -3.11 -5.05 -3.69
N GLY A 91 -3.83 -5.87 -2.93
CA GLY A 91 -3.50 -7.28 -2.67
C GLY A 91 -3.45 -8.15 -3.93
N SER A 92 -4.12 -7.74 -5.01
CA SER A 92 -4.13 -8.43 -6.31
C SER A 92 -3.17 -7.82 -7.35
N THR A 93 -2.58 -6.66 -7.09
CA THR A 93 -1.73 -5.93 -8.05
C THR A 93 -0.41 -5.43 -7.43
N GLY A 94 -0.38 -5.22 -6.12
CA GLY A 94 0.74 -4.62 -5.38
C GLY A 94 1.97 -5.51 -5.24
N PRO A 95 2.82 -5.28 -4.22
CA PRO A 95 4.13 -5.92 -4.12
C PRO A 95 4.06 -7.43 -3.92
N GLY A 96 3.06 -7.98 -3.23
CA GLY A 96 2.89 -9.43 -3.06
C GLY A 96 2.82 -10.15 -4.40
N PRO A 97 1.79 -9.92 -5.23
CA PRO A 97 1.70 -10.51 -6.57
C PRO A 97 2.84 -10.07 -7.50
N ALA A 98 3.35 -8.84 -7.38
CA ALA A 98 4.49 -8.38 -8.18
C ALA A 98 5.76 -9.19 -7.88
N ILE A 99 5.99 -9.61 -6.63
CA ILE A 99 7.08 -10.50 -6.24
C ILE A 99 6.86 -11.89 -6.84
N VAL A 100 5.64 -12.45 -6.74
CA VAL A 100 5.31 -13.76 -7.32
C VAL A 100 5.50 -13.75 -8.84
N LEU A 101 5.14 -12.65 -9.52
CA LEU A 101 5.36 -12.48 -10.96
C LEU A 101 6.86 -12.57 -11.35
N ARG A 102 7.77 -12.29 -10.42
CA ARG A 102 9.21 -12.40 -10.63
C ARG A 102 9.78 -13.79 -10.32
N ALA A 103 8.93 -14.79 -10.04
CA ALA A 103 9.40 -16.16 -9.82
C ALA A 103 10.21 -16.65 -11.03
N GLU A 104 11.29 -17.38 -10.76
CA GLU A 104 12.12 -17.96 -11.82
C GLU A 104 11.39 -19.06 -12.57
N ASN A 105 10.67 -19.90 -11.82
CA ASN A 105 9.91 -21.00 -12.38
C ASN A 105 8.53 -20.54 -12.86
N GLU A 106 8.20 -20.86 -14.11
CA GLU A 106 6.87 -20.61 -14.67
C GLU A 106 5.77 -21.34 -13.90
N ALA A 107 6.03 -22.58 -13.45
CA ALA A 107 5.09 -23.36 -12.69
C ALA A 107 4.65 -22.65 -11.40
N THR A 108 5.55 -21.95 -10.72
CA THR A 108 5.23 -21.10 -9.55
C THR A 108 4.28 -19.96 -9.91
N ARG A 109 4.52 -19.30 -11.04
CA ARG A 109 3.62 -18.23 -11.53
C ARG A 109 2.24 -18.77 -11.91
N GLU A 110 2.20 -19.89 -12.63
CA GLU A 110 0.95 -20.54 -13.05
C GLU A 110 0.14 -21.10 -11.88
N LYS A 111 0.83 -21.55 -10.82
CA LYS A 111 0.18 -22.05 -9.59
C LYS A 111 -0.51 -20.93 -8.81
N PHE A 112 0.13 -19.78 -8.62
CA PHE A 112 -0.33 -18.79 -7.66
C PHE A 112 -1.00 -17.55 -8.28
N LEU A 113 -0.51 -17.07 -9.43
CA LEU A 113 -0.99 -15.80 -9.97
C LEU A 113 -2.46 -15.79 -10.41
N PRO A 114 -3.03 -16.84 -11.04
CA PRO A 114 -4.41 -16.77 -11.51
C PRO A 114 -5.43 -16.48 -10.42
N ASP A 115 -5.25 -17.04 -9.24
CA ASP A 115 -6.17 -16.82 -8.11
C ASP A 115 -5.95 -15.46 -7.45
N ILE A 116 -4.71 -15.01 -7.33
CA ILE A 116 -4.36 -13.68 -6.81
C ILE A 116 -4.92 -12.58 -7.73
N VAL A 117 -4.63 -12.69 -9.02
CA VAL A 117 -4.93 -11.65 -10.01
C VAL A 117 -6.44 -11.47 -10.21
N THR A 118 -7.21 -12.53 -10.10
CA THR A 118 -8.68 -12.47 -10.18
C THR A 118 -9.35 -12.09 -8.86
N GLY A 119 -8.58 -11.91 -7.78
CA GLY A 119 -9.10 -11.57 -6.46
C GLY A 119 -9.79 -12.73 -5.73
N ARG A 120 -9.62 -13.97 -6.20
CA ARG A 120 -10.11 -15.17 -5.48
C ARG A 120 -9.31 -15.43 -4.21
N THR A 121 -8.04 -15.06 -4.20
CA THR A 121 -7.18 -15.07 -3.03
C THR A 121 -6.36 -13.78 -2.99
N ALA A 122 -5.76 -13.48 -1.84
CA ALA A 122 -4.87 -12.36 -1.68
C ALA A 122 -3.47 -12.82 -1.24
N CYS A 123 -2.44 -12.13 -1.71
CA CYS A 123 -1.06 -12.41 -1.37
C CYS A 123 -0.48 -11.26 -0.53
N ALA A 124 -0.27 -11.53 0.76
CA ALA A 124 0.44 -10.61 1.63
C ALA A 124 1.95 -10.64 1.36
N ILE A 125 2.61 -9.52 1.62
CA ILE A 125 4.08 -9.48 1.67
C ILE A 125 4.54 -9.62 3.11
N ALA A 126 5.39 -10.60 3.38
CA ALA A 126 5.95 -10.89 4.70
C ALA A 126 7.46 -10.61 4.72
N LEU A 127 7.82 -9.36 5.06
CA LEU A 127 9.20 -8.87 5.01
C LEU A 127 9.73 -8.46 6.39
N THR A 128 9.04 -7.51 7.06
CA THR A 128 9.46 -6.93 8.34
C THR A 128 9.48 -7.97 9.45
N GLU A 129 10.51 -7.98 10.27
CA GLU A 129 10.67 -8.83 11.45
C GLU A 129 10.59 -8.00 12.74
N PRO A 130 10.36 -8.64 13.89
CA PRO A 130 10.34 -7.93 15.19
C PRO A 130 11.57 -7.05 15.42
N ASP A 131 12.76 -7.53 15.03
CA ASP A 131 14.04 -6.85 15.26
C ASP A 131 14.60 -6.14 14.01
N HIS A 132 14.01 -6.38 12.82
CA HIS A 132 14.52 -5.89 11.54
C HIS A 132 13.43 -5.22 10.70
N GLY A 133 13.31 -3.90 10.80
CA GLY A 133 12.40 -3.07 10.00
C GLY A 133 13.14 -2.31 8.90
N SER A 134 13.90 -1.28 9.26
CA SER A 134 14.65 -0.46 8.30
C SER A 134 15.88 -1.18 7.74
N ASP A 135 16.56 -1.99 8.55
CA ASP A 135 17.65 -2.85 8.12
C ASP A 135 17.13 -4.20 7.63
N LEU A 136 16.59 -4.21 6.42
CA LEU A 136 16.06 -5.41 5.77
C LEU A 136 17.16 -6.43 5.48
N THR A 137 18.42 -6.00 5.38
CA THR A 137 19.53 -6.89 5.01
C THR A 137 20.00 -7.77 6.17
N ALA A 138 19.55 -7.46 7.39
CA ALA A 138 19.81 -8.24 8.60
C ALA A 138 18.71 -9.25 8.94
N LEU A 139 17.65 -9.41 8.11
CA LEU A 139 16.55 -10.32 8.39
C LEU A 139 17.05 -11.72 8.77
N SER A 140 16.38 -12.33 9.75
CA SER A 140 16.78 -13.56 10.44
C SER A 140 15.95 -14.79 10.07
N THR A 141 14.73 -14.61 9.53
CA THR A 141 13.89 -15.74 9.05
C THR A 141 14.66 -16.53 8.00
N ARG A 142 14.84 -17.83 8.24
CA ARG A 142 15.69 -18.71 7.43
C ARG A 142 14.88 -19.74 6.66
N ALA A 143 15.36 -20.10 5.47
CA ALA A 143 14.94 -21.27 4.70
C ALA A 143 16.13 -22.25 4.60
N THR A 144 15.97 -23.43 5.16
CA THR A 144 17.00 -24.49 5.18
C THR A 144 16.56 -25.62 4.27
N PRO A 145 17.42 -26.13 3.35
CA PRO A 145 17.09 -27.27 2.50
C PRO A 145 16.80 -28.54 3.33
N ASP A 146 15.76 -29.29 2.94
CA ASP A 146 15.40 -30.59 3.51
C ASP A 146 14.84 -31.50 2.39
N GLY A 147 15.71 -32.25 1.74
CA GLY A 147 15.38 -33.05 0.57
C GLY A 147 14.85 -32.18 -0.57
N ASP A 148 13.63 -32.46 -1.05
CA ASP A 148 12.93 -31.69 -2.08
C ASP A 148 12.17 -30.48 -1.52
N ASN A 149 12.29 -30.24 -0.21
CA ASN A 149 11.60 -29.17 0.50
C ASN A 149 12.59 -28.14 1.09
N TYR A 150 12.02 -27.07 1.63
CA TYR A 150 12.71 -26.13 2.49
C TYR A 150 11.93 -25.97 3.78
N VAL A 151 12.65 -25.98 4.90
CA VAL A 151 12.08 -25.70 6.24
C VAL A 151 12.34 -24.27 6.59
N ILE A 152 11.27 -23.55 6.93
CA ILE A 152 11.30 -22.14 7.31
C ILE A 152 11.15 -22.00 8.81
N ASN A 153 12.04 -21.21 9.41
CA ASN A 153 12.02 -20.83 10.81
C ASN A 153 12.20 -19.32 10.98
N GLY A 154 11.38 -18.70 11.83
CA GLY A 154 11.44 -17.27 12.12
C GLY A 154 10.07 -16.64 12.30
N SER A 155 10.01 -15.29 12.24
CA SER A 155 8.75 -14.57 12.38
C SER A 155 8.74 -13.28 11.59
N LYS A 156 7.54 -12.85 11.18
CA LYS A 156 7.29 -11.59 10.50
C LYS A 156 6.24 -10.79 11.25
N ARG A 157 6.35 -9.46 11.18
CA ARG A 157 5.51 -8.53 11.93
C ARG A 157 4.95 -7.44 11.04
N PHE A 158 3.81 -6.87 11.42
CA PHE A 158 3.10 -5.82 10.67
C PHE A 158 2.69 -6.23 9.26
N ILE A 159 2.24 -7.48 9.11
CA ILE A 159 1.89 -8.04 7.81
C ILE A 159 0.44 -7.69 7.48
N THR A 160 0.25 -6.75 6.55
CA THR A 160 -1.08 -6.37 6.05
C THR A 160 -1.74 -7.58 5.38
N GLY A 161 -3.01 -7.80 5.70
CA GLY A 161 -3.78 -8.94 5.25
C GLY A 161 -3.65 -10.20 6.12
N SER A 162 -2.67 -10.29 7.06
CA SER A 162 -2.61 -11.38 8.03
C SER A 162 -3.59 -11.11 9.19
N PRO A 163 -4.31 -12.12 9.70
CA PRO A 163 -4.28 -13.56 9.35
C PRO A 163 -5.30 -13.97 8.25
N VAL A 164 -5.85 -13.02 7.51
CA VAL A 164 -6.97 -13.26 6.59
C VAL A 164 -6.51 -13.84 5.26
N ASN A 165 -5.42 -13.31 4.70
CA ASN A 165 -4.94 -13.72 3.38
C ASN A 165 -4.50 -15.17 3.33
N GLU A 166 -4.64 -15.79 2.17
CA GLU A 166 -4.30 -17.20 1.94
C GLU A 166 -2.84 -17.44 1.57
N LEU A 167 -2.15 -16.42 1.01
CA LEU A 167 -0.78 -16.52 0.53
C LEU A 167 0.12 -15.46 1.13
N TYR A 168 1.38 -15.84 1.39
CA TYR A 168 2.40 -14.99 1.98
C TYR A 168 3.68 -15.05 1.14
N ALA A 169 3.96 -14.00 0.36
CA ALA A 169 5.26 -13.80 -0.30
C ALA A 169 6.28 -13.38 0.77
N THR A 170 7.03 -14.36 1.25
CA THR A 170 7.87 -14.25 2.45
C THR A 170 9.33 -14.11 2.07
N PHE A 171 9.99 -13.06 2.56
CA PHE A 171 11.44 -12.90 2.44
C PHE A 171 12.16 -13.74 3.49
N VAL A 172 13.13 -14.51 3.03
CA VAL A 172 13.90 -15.44 3.85
C VAL A 172 15.39 -15.38 3.52
N ARG A 173 16.23 -15.79 4.45
CA ARG A 173 17.65 -16.00 4.24
C ARG A 173 17.93 -17.44 3.90
N PHE A 174 18.65 -17.66 2.81
CA PHE A 174 19.18 -18.95 2.38
C PHE A 174 20.65 -19.06 2.81
N GLY A 175 21.00 -20.14 3.52
CA GLY A 175 22.37 -20.36 3.96
C GLY A 175 22.90 -19.28 4.92
N ASP A 176 24.22 -19.11 4.95
CA ASP A 176 24.93 -18.22 5.89
C ASP A 176 25.50 -16.96 5.22
N GLU A 177 25.25 -16.73 3.94
CA GLU A 177 25.72 -15.54 3.24
C GLU A 177 25.13 -14.28 3.86
N PRO A 178 25.96 -13.33 4.33
CA PRO A 178 25.49 -12.15 5.03
C PRO A 178 24.92 -11.08 4.09
N GLY A 179 24.15 -10.14 4.66
CA GLY A 179 23.59 -9.00 3.95
C GLY A 179 22.56 -9.43 2.92
N HIS A 180 22.36 -8.62 1.90
CA HIS A 180 21.35 -8.82 0.86
C HIS A 180 21.60 -10.04 -0.03
N ARG A 181 22.85 -10.51 -0.14
CA ARG A 181 23.20 -11.63 -1.03
C ARG A 181 22.61 -12.97 -0.58
N GLY A 182 22.40 -13.16 0.73
CA GLY A 182 21.75 -14.36 1.26
C GLY A 182 20.22 -14.34 1.18
N ILE A 183 19.61 -13.22 0.77
CA ILE A 183 18.15 -13.05 0.83
C ILE A 183 17.50 -13.45 -0.50
N GLY A 184 16.41 -14.21 -0.38
CA GLY A 184 15.47 -14.52 -1.44
C GLY A 184 14.03 -14.44 -0.94
N ALA A 185 13.10 -15.00 -1.70
CA ALA A 185 11.68 -15.01 -1.34
C ALA A 185 11.01 -16.33 -1.72
N VAL A 186 10.01 -16.69 -0.93
CA VAL A 186 9.20 -17.92 -1.10
C VAL A 186 7.71 -17.59 -0.96
N VAL A 187 6.83 -18.45 -1.51
CA VAL A 187 5.39 -18.41 -1.18
C VAL A 187 5.10 -19.42 -0.08
N VAL A 188 4.44 -18.98 0.98
CA VAL A 188 3.90 -19.85 2.02
C VAL A 188 2.38 -19.77 1.97
N GLU A 189 1.73 -20.92 1.90
CA GLU A 189 0.27 -21.06 1.85
C GLU A 189 -0.30 -21.14 3.25
N LYS A 190 -1.42 -20.49 3.52
CA LYS A 190 -2.16 -20.61 4.78
C LYS A 190 -2.53 -22.08 5.01
N GLY A 191 -2.40 -22.54 6.24
CA GLY A 191 -2.62 -23.94 6.59
C GLY A 191 -1.40 -24.85 6.41
N THR A 192 -0.27 -24.34 5.89
CA THR A 192 0.99 -25.10 5.89
C THR A 192 1.35 -25.49 7.33
N PRO A 193 1.67 -26.76 7.61
CA PRO A 193 2.12 -27.19 8.94
C PRO A 193 3.32 -26.35 9.42
N GLY A 194 3.28 -25.91 10.68
CA GLY A 194 4.29 -25.03 11.26
C GLY A 194 4.08 -23.54 10.96
N LEU A 195 3.10 -23.16 10.12
CA LEU A 195 2.68 -21.77 9.95
C LEU A 195 1.63 -21.41 10.99
N ARG A 196 1.90 -20.37 11.80
CA ARG A 196 0.96 -19.80 12.76
C ARG A 196 0.76 -18.33 12.46
N LEU A 197 -0.51 -17.95 12.33
CA LEU A 197 -0.94 -16.59 12.00
C LEU A 197 -1.68 -16.00 13.20
N GLU A 198 -1.29 -14.81 13.62
CA GLU A 198 -1.91 -14.12 14.75
C GLU A 198 -2.30 -12.70 14.36
N ARG A 199 -3.35 -12.17 14.99
CA ARG A 199 -3.63 -10.75 14.94
C ARG A 199 -2.48 -10.00 15.62
N GLY A 200 -1.95 -9.00 14.95
CA GLY A 200 -0.83 -8.19 15.45
C GLY A 200 -1.28 -7.04 16.36
N ALA A 201 -0.44 -6.02 16.43
CA ALA A 201 -0.70 -4.82 17.21
C ALA A 201 -1.91 -4.04 16.67
N HIS A 202 -2.64 -3.38 17.58
CA HIS A 202 -3.68 -2.42 17.22
C HIS A 202 -3.04 -1.11 16.76
N PHE A 203 -3.36 -0.70 15.55
CA PHE A 203 -2.85 0.55 14.98
C PHE A 203 -3.71 1.75 15.41
N SER A 204 -3.09 2.91 15.50
CA SER A 204 -3.80 4.16 15.78
C SER A 204 -4.66 4.65 14.60
N GLY A 205 -4.22 4.39 13.37
CA GLY A 205 -4.94 4.60 12.11
C GLY A 205 -5.09 3.29 11.35
N THR A 206 -5.74 3.33 10.18
CA THR A 206 -6.05 2.14 9.36
C THR A 206 -6.79 1.04 10.14
N ARG A 207 -7.57 1.45 11.12
CA ARG A 207 -8.32 0.54 11.99
C ARG A 207 -9.37 -0.21 11.17
N GLY A 208 -9.49 -1.49 11.45
CA GLY A 208 -10.31 -2.43 10.68
C GLY A 208 -9.57 -3.11 9.53
N LEU A 209 -8.41 -2.61 9.10
CA LEU A 209 -7.58 -3.32 8.14
C LEU A 209 -6.82 -4.45 8.85
N PRO A 210 -6.91 -5.71 8.38
CA PRO A 210 -6.18 -6.81 9.00
C PRO A 210 -4.66 -6.57 8.97
N HIS A 211 -4.03 -6.61 10.14
CA HIS A 211 -2.57 -6.64 10.30
C HIS A 211 -2.20 -7.71 11.30
N GLY A 212 -1.23 -8.54 10.95
CA GLY A 212 -0.88 -9.69 11.79
C GLY A 212 0.60 -9.92 11.94
N GLU A 213 0.87 -10.93 12.77
CA GLU A 213 2.18 -11.55 12.89
C GLU A 213 2.13 -12.95 12.25
N VAL A 214 3.23 -13.33 11.63
CA VAL A 214 3.40 -14.61 10.92
C VAL A 214 4.58 -15.32 11.54
N HIS A 215 4.35 -16.50 12.08
CA HIS A 215 5.36 -17.31 12.74
C HIS A 215 5.57 -18.61 11.98
N PHE A 216 6.83 -18.95 11.78
CA PHE A 216 7.28 -20.17 11.12
C PHE A 216 8.04 -21.01 12.13
N ASP A 217 7.54 -22.21 12.42
CA ASP A 217 8.13 -23.19 13.33
C ASP A 217 8.21 -24.53 12.60
N ASP A 218 9.39 -24.84 12.12
CA ASP A 218 9.66 -25.97 11.21
C ASP A 218 8.64 -26.04 10.05
N CYS A 219 8.32 -24.88 9.47
CA CYS A 219 7.33 -24.76 8.40
C CYS A 219 7.90 -25.27 7.07
N ALA A 220 7.51 -26.49 6.66
CA ALA A 220 8.00 -27.11 5.45
C ALA A 220 7.21 -26.66 4.21
N ILE A 221 7.93 -26.19 3.19
CA ILE A 221 7.38 -25.84 1.89
C ILE A 221 8.10 -26.61 0.77
N PRO A 222 7.41 -26.97 -0.32
CA PRO A 222 8.08 -27.56 -1.47
C PRO A 222 9.01 -26.54 -2.17
N SER A 223 10.10 -27.03 -2.76
CA SER A 223 11.07 -26.19 -3.47
C SER A 223 10.47 -25.39 -4.64
N GLU A 224 9.38 -25.88 -5.22
CA GLU A 224 8.62 -25.17 -6.27
C GLU A 224 7.97 -23.86 -5.76
N ASN A 225 7.82 -23.67 -4.45
CA ASN A 225 7.31 -22.44 -3.85
C ASN A 225 8.38 -21.34 -3.72
N ILE A 226 9.64 -21.62 -4.12
CA ILE A 226 10.68 -20.57 -4.19
C ILE A 226 10.35 -19.61 -5.33
N ILE A 227 10.22 -18.34 -4.98
CA ILE A 227 10.06 -17.26 -5.96
C ILE A 227 11.43 -16.94 -6.58
N ARG A 228 12.38 -16.60 -5.72
CA ARG A 228 13.77 -16.30 -6.09
C ARG A 228 14.71 -16.79 -4.98
N GLY A 229 15.76 -17.45 -5.38
CA GLY A 229 16.87 -17.83 -4.51
C GLY A 229 17.71 -16.63 -4.07
N PRO A 230 18.82 -16.88 -3.34
CA PRO A 230 19.74 -15.85 -2.88
C PRO A 230 20.43 -15.13 -4.06
N GLY A 231 20.89 -13.88 -3.83
CA GLY A 231 21.54 -13.06 -4.85
C GLY A 231 20.60 -12.16 -5.67
N HIS A 232 19.28 -12.31 -5.54
CA HIS A 232 18.27 -11.60 -6.33
C HIS A 232 17.48 -10.54 -5.54
N PHE A 233 18.00 -10.10 -4.39
CA PHE A 233 17.31 -9.15 -3.51
C PHE A 233 16.92 -7.83 -4.21
N SER A 234 17.83 -7.25 -5.01
CA SER A 234 17.56 -6.01 -5.75
C SER A 234 16.42 -6.19 -6.77
N ASP A 235 16.32 -7.35 -7.38
CA ASP A 235 15.25 -7.69 -8.33
C ASP A 235 13.90 -7.83 -7.62
N LEU A 236 13.87 -8.46 -6.45
CA LEU A 236 12.68 -8.53 -5.60
C LEU A 236 12.24 -7.16 -5.11
N MET A 237 13.20 -6.28 -4.78
CA MET A 237 12.91 -4.91 -4.34
C MET A 237 12.30 -4.02 -5.43
N MET A 238 12.38 -4.37 -6.71
CA MET A 238 11.66 -3.66 -7.77
C MET A 238 10.14 -3.71 -7.58
N ALA A 239 9.62 -4.80 -7.03
CA ALA A 239 8.20 -4.93 -6.72
C ALA A 239 7.72 -3.87 -5.68
N PHE A 240 8.62 -3.40 -4.81
CA PHE A 240 8.33 -2.34 -3.85
C PHE A 240 8.10 -0.96 -4.48
N ASN A 241 8.43 -0.78 -5.74
CA ASN A 241 8.05 0.44 -6.44
C ASN A 241 6.53 0.53 -6.64
N MET A 242 5.84 -0.63 -6.74
CA MET A 242 4.36 -0.68 -6.71
C MET A 242 3.81 -0.27 -5.34
N GLU A 243 4.45 -0.69 -4.25
CA GLU A 243 4.07 -0.24 -2.90
C GLU A 243 4.23 1.26 -2.74
N ARG A 244 5.34 1.82 -3.21
CA ARG A 244 5.60 3.27 -3.11
C ARG A 244 4.59 4.09 -3.90
N ILE A 245 4.22 3.65 -5.11
CA ILE A 245 3.21 4.36 -5.91
C ILE A 245 1.81 4.22 -5.28
N HIS A 246 1.47 3.05 -4.73
CA HIS A 246 0.24 2.85 -4.00
C HIS A 246 0.14 3.82 -2.80
N ASN A 247 1.17 3.86 -1.96
CA ASN A 247 1.22 4.76 -0.80
C ASN A 247 1.21 6.25 -1.17
N ALA A 248 1.80 6.63 -2.31
CA ALA A 248 1.69 7.98 -2.84
C ALA A 248 0.25 8.30 -3.27
N THR A 249 -0.40 7.38 -3.98
CA THR A 249 -1.80 7.50 -4.41
C THR A 249 -2.76 7.54 -3.22
N LEU A 250 -2.54 6.71 -2.24
CA LEU A 250 -3.28 6.70 -0.98
C LEU A 250 -3.15 8.06 -0.27
N SER A 251 -1.93 8.60 -0.18
CA SER A 251 -1.69 9.90 0.43
C SER A 251 -2.43 11.01 -0.32
N LEU A 252 -2.46 10.95 -1.65
CA LEU A 252 -3.21 11.88 -2.49
C LEU A 252 -4.72 11.81 -2.20
N ALA A 253 -5.27 10.62 -2.24
CA ALA A 253 -6.71 10.41 -2.12
C ALA A 253 -7.27 10.74 -0.72
N LEU A 254 -6.53 10.40 0.35
CA LEU A 254 -6.90 10.78 1.72
C LEU A 254 -6.80 12.29 1.94
N ALA A 255 -5.79 12.96 1.35
CA ALA A 255 -5.65 14.41 1.42
C ALA A 255 -6.79 15.13 0.68
N GLU A 256 -7.19 14.64 -0.50
CA GLU A 256 -8.37 15.13 -1.22
C GLU A 256 -9.64 14.99 -0.38
N ALA A 257 -9.84 13.83 0.25
CA ALA A 257 -10.99 13.61 1.12
C ALA A 257 -11.01 14.55 2.32
N ALA A 258 -9.86 14.76 2.97
CA ALA A 258 -9.73 15.68 4.09
C ALA A 258 -9.98 17.14 3.68
N PHE A 259 -9.50 17.53 2.50
CA PHE A 259 -9.73 18.85 1.93
C PHE A 259 -11.21 19.08 1.62
N ASP A 260 -11.89 18.14 0.95
CA ASP A 260 -13.31 18.22 0.63
C ASP A 260 -14.17 18.34 1.90
N ASP A 261 -13.85 17.56 2.94
CA ASP A 261 -14.51 17.63 4.24
C ASP A 261 -14.29 18.99 4.93
N ALA A 262 -13.06 19.53 4.91
CA ALA A 262 -12.75 20.84 5.47
C ALA A 262 -13.48 21.98 4.74
N VAL A 263 -13.53 21.95 3.41
CA VAL A 263 -14.29 22.91 2.59
C VAL A 263 -15.78 22.82 2.92
N SER A 264 -16.34 21.62 2.97
CA SER A 264 -17.74 21.38 3.30
C SER A 264 -18.09 21.90 4.71
N TYR A 265 -17.24 21.63 5.70
CA TYR A 265 -17.45 22.10 7.07
C TYR A 265 -17.37 23.62 7.17
N THR A 266 -16.31 24.23 6.67
CA THR A 266 -16.06 25.67 6.79
C THR A 266 -17.08 26.50 6.01
N SER A 267 -17.67 25.96 4.95
CA SER A 267 -18.74 26.60 4.18
C SER A 267 -20.08 26.63 4.93
N ARG A 268 -20.32 25.68 5.85
CA ARG A 268 -21.59 25.58 6.60
C ARG A 268 -21.49 26.20 8.00
N ARG A 269 -20.36 26.03 8.67
CA ARG A 269 -20.14 26.53 10.03
C ARG A 269 -20.08 28.05 10.05
N GLN A 270 -20.90 28.65 10.89
CA GLN A 270 -20.99 30.11 11.06
C GLN A 270 -20.18 30.58 12.28
N ALA A 271 -19.47 31.68 12.10
CA ALA A 271 -18.84 32.44 13.17
C ALA A 271 -18.96 33.94 12.88
N TYR A 272 -19.28 34.77 13.88
CA TYR A 272 -19.41 36.23 13.72
C TYR A 272 -20.32 36.63 12.53
N GLY A 273 -21.42 35.89 12.33
CA GLY A 273 -22.45 36.19 11.34
C GLY A 273 -22.14 35.80 9.87
N LYS A 274 -21.06 35.03 9.62
CA LYS A 274 -20.73 34.56 8.29
C LYS A 274 -20.06 33.15 8.29
N PRO A 275 -20.04 32.41 7.17
CA PRO A 275 -19.33 31.15 7.07
C PRO A 275 -17.85 31.27 7.44
N ILE A 276 -17.29 30.25 8.09
CA ILE A 276 -15.86 30.25 8.49
C ILE A 276 -14.95 30.41 7.26
N ILE A 277 -15.30 29.82 6.13
CA ILE A 277 -14.50 29.90 4.90
C ILE A 277 -14.27 31.34 4.42
N GLU A 278 -15.09 32.31 4.82
CA GLU A 278 -14.94 33.72 4.47
C GLU A 278 -13.93 34.48 5.34
N PHE A 279 -13.33 33.83 6.33
CA PHE A 279 -12.23 34.41 7.10
C PHE A 279 -10.90 34.16 6.42
N GLN A 280 -10.04 35.18 6.40
CA GLN A 280 -8.75 35.15 5.71
C GLN A 280 -7.88 33.97 6.18
N SER A 281 -7.82 33.70 7.46
CA SER A 281 -7.07 32.57 8.00
C SER A 281 -7.57 31.23 7.47
N ALA A 282 -8.88 31.04 7.31
CA ALA A 282 -9.45 29.79 6.82
C ALA A 282 -9.18 29.58 5.33
N TYR A 283 -9.49 30.57 4.47
CA TYR A 283 -9.25 30.37 3.05
C TYR A 283 -7.77 30.36 2.67
N HIS A 284 -6.87 31.01 3.41
CA HIS A 284 -5.43 30.85 3.21
C HIS A 284 -4.98 29.42 3.47
N THR A 285 -5.41 28.84 4.61
CA THR A 285 -5.12 27.43 4.93
C THR A 285 -5.65 26.49 3.82
N LEU A 286 -6.88 26.68 3.34
CA LEU A 286 -7.44 25.88 2.26
C LEU A 286 -6.65 26.04 0.94
N VAL A 287 -6.16 27.22 0.63
CA VAL A 287 -5.30 27.46 -0.54
C VAL A 287 -3.97 26.70 -0.40
N ASP A 288 -3.33 26.76 0.77
CA ASP A 288 -2.07 26.05 1.05
C ASP A 288 -2.27 24.53 0.95
N MET A 289 -3.37 24.00 1.52
CA MET A 289 -3.75 22.59 1.38
C MET A 289 -3.90 22.19 -0.09
N ARG A 290 -4.65 22.99 -0.91
CA ARG A 290 -4.86 22.70 -2.33
C ARG A 290 -3.54 22.70 -3.10
N MET A 291 -2.67 23.70 -2.88
CA MET A 291 -1.35 23.76 -3.51
C MET A 291 -0.48 22.52 -3.19
N ALA A 292 -0.47 22.09 -1.93
CA ALA A 292 0.30 20.93 -1.50
C ALA A 292 -0.23 19.63 -2.15
N ILE A 293 -1.55 19.47 -2.23
CA ILE A 293 -2.21 18.32 -2.88
C ILE A 293 -1.88 18.30 -4.38
N ASP A 294 -1.99 19.42 -5.08
CA ASP A 294 -1.72 19.50 -6.53
C ASP A 294 -0.25 19.21 -6.85
N ALA A 295 0.67 19.74 -6.05
CA ALA A 295 2.10 19.44 -6.20
C ALA A 295 2.38 17.93 -6.02
N HIS A 296 1.77 17.31 -5.02
CA HIS A 296 1.90 15.87 -4.77
C HIS A 296 1.25 15.05 -5.88
N ARG A 297 0.09 15.45 -6.39
CA ARG A 297 -0.58 14.84 -7.55
C ARG A 297 0.35 14.75 -8.75
N LEU A 298 0.99 15.86 -9.10
CA LEU A 298 1.93 15.91 -10.24
C LEU A 298 3.10 14.94 -10.05
N LEU A 299 3.65 14.82 -8.84
CA LEU A 299 4.72 13.85 -8.54
C LEU A 299 4.23 12.41 -8.65
N THR A 300 3.02 12.12 -8.17
CA THR A 300 2.42 10.78 -8.20
C THR A 300 2.15 10.33 -9.64
N TYR A 301 1.50 11.17 -10.44
CA TYR A 301 1.20 10.84 -11.84
C TYR A 301 2.46 10.80 -12.70
N ARG A 302 3.47 11.64 -12.43
CA ARG A 302 4.79 11.53 -13.07
C ARG A 302 5.41 10.15 -12.77
N ALA A 303 5.42 9.73 -11.50
CA ALA A 303 5.96 8.43 -11.13
C ALA A 303 5.21 7.27 -11.80
N ALA A 304 3.89 7.36 -11.92
CA ALA A 304 3.06 6.37 -12.61
C ALA A 304 3.37 6.30 -14.12
N SER A 305 3.63 7.46 -14.76
CA SER A 305 3.87 7.55 -16.22
C SER A 305 5.30 7.21 -16.63
N THR A 306 6.26 7.14 -15.71
CA THR A 306 7.67 6.85 -15.99
C THR A 306 8.06 5.38 -15.83
N SER A 307 7.09 4.47 -15.85
CA SER A 307 7.34 3.03 -15.87
C SER A 307 8.09 2.63 -17.14
N LEU A 308 9.20 1.87 -16.98
CA LEU A 308 10.05 1.44 -18.10
C LEU A 308 9.41 0.32 -18.93
N ASP A 309 8.57 -0.50 -18.32
CA ASP A 309 7.93 -1.67 -18.92
C ASP A 309 6.40 -1.65 -18.83
N GLY A 310 5.83 -0.53 -18.40
CA GLY A 310 4.39 -0.34 -18.17
C GLY A 310 3.87 -0.98 -16.88
N ARG A 311 4.66 -1.81 -16.19
CA ARG A 311 4.23 -2.58 -15.01
C ARG A 311 4.86 -2.12 -13.70
N PHE A 312 6.14 -1.72 -13.75
CA PHE A 312 6.87 -1.30 -12.55
C PHE A 312 7.27 0.16 -12.65
N PRO A 313 6.84 1.00 -11.70
CA PRO A 313 7.26 2.39 -11.66
C PRO A 313 8.77 2.52 -11.50
N ASN A 314 9.33 3.61 -12.01
CA ASN A 314 10.72 3.97 -11.80
C ASN A 314 11.00 4.17 -10.30
N ALA A 315 12.08 3.56 -9.80
CA ALA A 315 12.43 3.58 -8.36
C ALA A 315 12.65 5.00 -7.83
N LYS A 316 13.29 5.88 -8.59
CA LYS A 316 13.55 7.28 -8.20
C LYS A 316 12.24 8.06 -8.09
N ASP A 317 11.42 8.03 -9.12
CA ASP A 317 10.19 8.82 -9.18
C ASP A 317 9.14 8.30 -8.18
N SER A 318 8.99 6.98 -8.03
CA SER A 318 8.09 6.40 -7.02
C SER A 318 8.52 6.73 -5.58
N THR A 319 9.84 6.80 -5.34
CA THR A 319 10.36 7.22 -4.03
C THR A 319 10.13 8.71 -3.76
N PHE A 320 10.29 9.58 -4.78
CA PHE A 320 9.94 11.00 -4.66
C PHE A 320 8.46 11.19 -4.36
N ALA A 321 7.59 10.50 -5.09
CA ALA A 321 6.14 10.57 -4.87
C ALA A 321 5.77 10.12 -3.45
N LYS A 322 6.27 8.95 -3.01
CA LYS A 322 6.01 8.45 -1.65
C LYS A 322 6.53 9.43 -0.58
N LEU A 323 7.74 9.92 -0.71
CA LEU A 323 8.34 10.85 0.26
C LEU A 323 7.58 12.19 0.31
N SER A 324 7.11 12.70 -0.83
CA SER A 324 6.25 13.88 -0.90
C SER A 324 4.93 13.66 -0.13
N GLY A 325 4.31 12.48 -0.29
CA GLY A 325 3.09 12.10 0.45
C GLY A 325 3.30 12.06 1.96
N CYS A 326 4.48 11.58 2.42
CA CYS A 326 4.82 11.57 3.85
C CYS A 326 4.87 12.98 4.48
N THR A 327 5.09 14.02 3.70
CA THR A 327 5.10 15.41 4.18
C THR A 327 3.72 16.05 4.00
N MET A 328 3.12 15.89 2.82
CA MET A 328 1.86 16.55 2.45
C MET A 328 0.68 16.04 3.27
N LEU A 329 0.48 14.72 3.35
CA LEU A 329 -0.73 14.14 3.95
C LEU A 329 -0.89 14.50 5.44
N PRO A 330 0.12 14.37 6.32
CA PRO A 330 0.00 14.78 7.71
C PRO A 330 -0.35 16.26 7.88
N THR A 331 0.23 17.13 7.04
CA THR A 331 -0.03 18.57 7.09
C THR A 331 -1.47 18.87 6.69
N VAL A 332 -1.93 18.35 5.55
CA VAL A 332 -3.29 18.57 5.05
C VAL A 332 -4.35 18.03 6.02
N THR A 333 -4.15 16.83 6.56
CA THR A 333 -5.12 16.23 7.49
C THR A 333 -5.13 16.94 8.86
N HIS A 334 -3.97 17.43 9.33
CA HIS A 334 -3.89 18.29 10.51
C HIS A 334 -4.67 19.58 10.30
N ASP A 335 -4.45 20.26 9.18
CA ASP A 335 -5.10 21.54 8.90
C ASP A 335 -6.61 21.38 8.72
N ALA A 336 -7.06 20.29 8.10
CA ALA A 336 -8.46 19.92 8.01
C ALA A 336 -9.09 19.75 9.42
N MET A 337 -8.39 19.04 10.30
CA MET A 337 -8.84 18.84 11.69
C MET A 337 -8.92 20.17 12.45
N VAL A 338 -7.92 21.04 12.30
CA VAL A 338 -7.90 22.38 12.92
C VAL A 338 -9.04 23.25 12.40
N LEU A 339 -9.31 23.27 11.09
CA LEU A 339 -10.43 24.00 10.49
C LEU A 339 -11.80 23.53 10.98
N CYS A 340 -11.93 22.25 11.33
CA CYS A 340 -13.14 21.71 11.95
C CYS A 340 -13.26 22.03 13.45
N GLY A 341 -12.24 22.61 14.08
CA GLY A 341 -12.25 22.99 15.50
C GLY A 341 -12.50 21.79 16.43
N GLY A 342 -13.35 21.98 17.45
CA GLY A 342 -13.70 20.92 18.40
C GLY A 342 -14.30 19.68 17.74
N ASP A 343 -15.16 19.86 16.74
CA ASP A 343 -15.77 18.75 15.98
C ASP A 343 -14.70 17.88 15.32
N GLY A 344 -13.62 18.48 14.79
CA GLY A 344 -12.51 17.79 14.15
C GLY A 344 -11.74 16.82 15.06
N THR A 345 -11.89 16.94 16.37
CA THR A 345 -11.24 16.08 17.37
C THR A 345 -12.15 14.99 17.93
N THR A 346 -13.44 14.98 17.55
CA THR A 346 -14.41 13.98 18.01
C THR A 346 -14.43 12.76 17.08
N LEU A 347 -14.81 11.59 17.63
CA LEU A 347 -14.96 10.37 16.83
C LEU A 347 -16.17 10.40 15.87
N ASP A 348 -17.00 11.44 15.96
CA ASP A 348 -18.16 11.63 15.09
C ASP A 348 -17.82 12.34 13.77
N TYR A 349 -16.59 12.84 13.65
CA TYR A 349 -16.07 13.50 12.45
C TYR A 349 -14.91 12.73 11.83
N SER A 350 -14.89 12.65 10.49
CA SER A 350 -13.86 11.96 9.71
C SER A 350 -12.46 12.57 9.85
N ALA A 351 -12.34 13.87 10.16
CA ALA A 351 -11.07 14.60 10.17
C ALA A 351 -10.00 13.95 11.08
N GLN A 352 -10.37 13.56 12.33
CA GLN A 352 -9.43 12.87 13.23
C GLN A 352 -9.04 11.48 12.73
N ARG A 353 -9.95 10.75 12.08
CA ARG A 353 -9.65 9.44 11.49
C ARG A 353 -8.69 9.56 10.34
N LEU A 354 -8.94 10.45 9.39
CA LEU A 354 -8.05 10.72 8.26
C LEU A 354 -6.66 11.16 8.74
N HIS A 355 -6.57 11.90 9.85
CA HIS A 355 -5.27 12.28 10.43
C HIS A 355 -4.56 11.08 11.07
N ARG A 356 -5.26 10.19 11.77
CA ARG A 356 -4.67 8.94 12.31
C ARG A 356 -4.21 8.02 11.19
N ASP A 357 -4.99 7.88 10.12
CA ASP A 357 -4.62 7.13 8.93
C ASP A 357 -3.36 7.71 8.26
N ALA A 358 -3.25 9.05 8.23
CA ALA A 358 -2.05 9.73 7.73
C ALA A 358 -0.78 9.34 8.50
N MET A 359 -0.88 9.21 9.82
CA MET A 359 0.27 8.79 10.65
C MET A 359 0.68 7.35 10.37
N ALA A 360 -0.27 6.43 10.18
CA ALA A 360 0.02 5.05 9.80
C ALA A 360 0.70 4.96 8.41
N ALA A 361 0.25 5.76 7.45
CA ALA A 361 0.80 5.82 6.10
C ALA A 361 2.27 6.30 6.02
N LEU A 362 2.79 6.99 7.04
CA LEU A 362 4.16 7.53 7.03
C LEU A 362 5.22 6.44 6.88
N VAL A 363 5.04 5.30 7.52
CA VAL A 363 6.08 4.26 7.64
C VAL A 363 5.91 3.11 6.67
N ALA A 364 4.70 2.89 6.14
CA ALA A 364 4.42 1.84 5.18
C ALA A 364 5.22 2.05 3.87
N GLY A 365 5.80 0.99 3.31
CA GLY A 365 6.60 1.06 2.08
C GLY A 365 7.95 1.79 2.22
N GLY A 366 8.44 1.97 3.46
CA GLY A 366 9.68 2.62 3.83
C GLY A 366 9.48 3.96 4.53
N SER A 367 10.11 4.10 5.72
CA SER A 367 10.08 5.33 6.49
C SER A 367 10.80 6.49 5.78
N PRO A 368 10.47 7.77 6.08
CA PRO A 368 11.11 8.91 5.42
C PRO A 368 12.65 8.91 5.46
N PRO A 369 13.33 8.54 6.56
CA PRO A 369 14.80 8.44 6.55
C PRO A 369 15.33 7.39 5.56
N VAL A 370 14.71 6.21 5.51
CA VAL A 370 15.08 5.14 4.55
C VAL A 370 14.90 5.60 3.10
N LEU A 371 13.78 6.25 2.81
CA LEU A 371 13.51 6.80 1.48
C LEU A 371 14.50 7.90 1.09
N LYS A 372 14.87 8.77 2.02
CA LYS A 372 15.90 9.80 1.80
C LYS A 372 17.27 9.19 1.51
N ASN A 373 17.65 8.13 2.20
CA ASN A 373 18.91 7.41 1.93
C ASN A 373 18.90 6.80 0.52
N ALA A 374 17.78 6.17 0.13
CA ALA A 374 17.62 5.61 -1.22
C ALA A 374 17.68 6.68 -2.32
N LEU A 375 17.10 7.85 -2.09
CA LEU A 375 17.18 8.99 -3.02
C LEU A 375 18.56 9.62 -3.08
N ALA A 376 19.22 9.80 -1.94
CA ALA A 376 20.56 10.37 -1.88
C ALA A 376 21.54 9.57 -2.75
N ALA A 377 21.50 8.25 -2.69
CA ALA A 377 22.31 7.38 -3.51
C ALA A 377 22.02 7.50 -5.03
N GLN A 378 20.81 7.89 -5.41
CA GLN A 378 20.41 8.07 -6.81
C GLN A 378 20.65 9.49 -7.34
N ILE A 379 20.59 10.50 -6.45
CA ILE A 379 20.79 11.91 -6.81
C ILE A 379 22.30 12.23 -6.86
N PHE A 380 23.06 11.62 -5.98
CA PHE A 380 24.50 11.85 -5.80
C PHE A 380 25.31 10.54 -5.95
N PRO A 381 25.30 9.92 -7.13
CA PRO A 381 25.88 8.59 -7.34
C PRO A 381 27.40 8.53 -7.13
N GLU A 382 28.09 9.69 -7.18
CA GLU A 382 29.51 9.82 -6.91
C GLU A 382 29.87 9.75 -5.41
N HIS A 383 28.88 9.89 -4.52
CA HIS A 383 29.09 9.86 -3.08
C HIS A 383 28.70 8.51 -2.48
N ARG A 384 29.48 8.05 -1.50
CA ARG A 384 29.14 6.86 -0.70
C ARG A 384 28.52 7.30 0.62
N PHE A 385 27.23 7.10 0.75
CA PHE A 385 26.52 7.32 2.01
C PHE A 385 26.66 6.06 2.87
N ARG A 386 27.27 6.21 4.07
CA ARG A 386 27.28 5.15 5.08
C ARG A 386 25.94 5.23 5.82
N GLN A 387 25.26 4.09 5.90
CA GLN A 387 24.06 3.93 6.74
C GLN A 387 24.50 3.67 8.18
#